data_68a6caa80755037edfe401c3e6565287
#
_entry.id   68a6caa80755037edfe401c3e6565287
#
_cell.length_a   1.000
_cell.length_b   1.000
_cell.length_c   1.000
_cell.angle_alpha   90.00
_cell.angle_beta   90.00
_cell.angle_gamma   90.00
#
_symmetry.space_group_name_H-M   'P 1'
#
loop_
_entity.id
_entity.type
_entity.pdbx_description
1 polymer ?
#
loop_
_entity_poly.entity_id
_entity_poly.type
_entity_poly.pdbx_seq_one_letter_code
_entity_poly.pdbx_strand_id
1 'polypeptide(L)'
;GIQKRFIDIVVSSLVLIGMSPIFVLVAIAIKLEDGGPVFYKSERIGRYGNPFKMWKFRSMYVDADSKVEELAKENNIDLFLFKMKDDPRVTRVGRFIRKTSIDEFPQFINSLNGTMSIVGPRPPLREYVERFPAVYSQVLKSRPGVTGLATRASFGEITERTLATLRAECPGWDYQ
;
A
#
# COMPACT_ATOMS: atom_id res chain seq x y z
N GLY A 1 8.53 14.65 -15.57
CA GLY A 1 9.56 15.62 -15.92
C GLY A 1 10.69 15.69 -14.90
N ILE A 2 11.78 16.29 -15.25
CA ILE A 2 13.01 16.43 -14.44
C ILE A 2 12.72 17.16 -13.12
N GLN A 3 11.93 18.25 -13.18
CA GLN A 3 11.56 19.04 -12.00
C GLN A 3 10.83 18.19 -10.94
N LYS A 4 9.85 17.37 -11.36
CA LYS A 4 9.15 16.47 -10.45
C LYS A 4 10.11 15.48 -9.80
N ARG A 5 11.05 14.93 -10.57
CA ARG A 5 12.05 14.00 -10.05
C ARG A 5 12.98 14.64 -9.03
N PHE A 6 13.40 15.87 -9.27
CA PHE A 6 14.21 16.64 -8.33
C PHE A 6 13.46 16.84 -7.00
N ILE A 7 12.19 17.27 -7.07
CA ILE A 7 11.33 17.42 -5.86
C ILE A 7 11.18 16.09 -5.13
N ASP A 8 10.92 14.99 -5.84
CA ASP A 8 10.80 13.66 -5.24
C ASP A 8 12.07 13.28 -4.45
N ILE A 9 13.26 13.55 -5.01
CA ILE A 9 14.54 13.24 -4.34
C ILE A 9 14.73 14.11 -3.11
N VAL A 10 14.59 15.43 -3.25
CA VAL A 10 14.83 16.39 -2.16
C VAL A 10 13.89 16.12 -0.99
N VAL A 11 12.58 16.04 -1.25
CA VAL A 11 11.59 15.83 -0.18
C VAL A 11 11.74 14.45 0.46
N SER A 12 11.98 13.40 -0.33
CA SER A 12 12.18 12.05 0.23
C SER A 12 13.43 11.99 1.10
N SER A 13 14.52 12.65 0.71
CA SER A 13 15.74 12.72 1.52
C SER A 13 15.49 13.45 2.85
N LEU A 14 14.83 14.60 2.80
CA LEU A 14 14.51 15.38 4.01
C LEU A 14 13.61 14.59 4.96
N VAL A 15 12.59 13.90 4.45
CA VAL A 15 11.70 13.06 5.26
C VAL A 15 12.47 11.90 5.89
N LEU A 16 13.27 11.17 5.12
CA LEU A 16 14.03 10.01 5.65
C LEU A 16 15.05 10.42 6.71
N ILE A 17 15.76 11.56 6.50
CA ILE A 17 16.71 12.08 7.49
C ILE A 17 15.97 12.57 8.73
N GLY A 18 14.93 13.40 8.58
CA GLY A 18 14.19 13.96 9.70
C GLY A 18 13.44 12.91 10.53
N MET A 19 12.94 11.85 9.88
CA MET A 19 12.23 10.76 10.54
C MET A 19 13.15 9.63 11.04
N SER A 20 14.45 9.69 10.78
CA SER A 20 15.40 8.63 11.15
C SER A 20 15.39 8.26 12.64
N PRO A 21 15.28 9.19 13.62
CA PRO A 21 15.16 8.81 15.04
C PRO A 21 13.90 7.99 15.31
N ILE A 22 12.77 8.35 14.68
CA ILE A 22 11.50 7.63 14.83
C ILE A 22 11.63 6.24 14.20
N PHE A 23 12.30 6.11 13.06
CA PHE A 23 12.55 4.82 12.41
C PHE A 23 13.34 3.88 13.30
N VAL A 24 14.36 4.39 14.01
CA VAL A 24 15.15 3.60 14.96
C VAL A 24 14.27 3.10 16.11
N LEU A 25 13.46 3.99 16.70
CA LEU A 25 12.55 3.62 17.80
C LEU A 25 11.52 2.57 17.36
N VAL A 26 10.91 2.74 16.18
CA VAL A 26 9.97 1.78 15.61
C VAL A 26 10.66 0.44 15.32
N ALA A 27 11.88 0.46 14.76
CA ALA A 27 12.65 -0.74 14.49
C ALA A 27 12.95 -1.53 15.78
N ILE A 28 13.37 -0.84 16.84
CA ILE A 28 13.59 -1.45 18.16
C ILE A 28 12.29 -2.04 18.70
N ALA A 29 11.19 -1.30 18.66
CA ALA A 29 9.89 -1.76 19.15
C ALA A 29 9.40 -3.02 18.42
N ILE A 30 9.52 -3.08 17.09
CA ILE A 30 9.17 -4.27 16.29
C ILE A 30 10.07 -5.46 16.67
N LYS A 31 11.39 -5.22 16.86
CA LYS A 31 12.32 -6.28 17.25
C LYS A 31 12.06 -6.84 18.63
N LEU A 32 11.68 -5.99 19.58
CA LEU A 32 11.38 -6.40 20.95
C LEU A 32 10.05 -7.16 21.06
N GLU A 33 9.09 -6.93 20.13
CA GLU A 33 7.77 -7.55 20.20
C GLU A 33 7.79 -9.03 19.79
N ASP A 34 8.46 -9.38 18.68
CA ASP A 34 8.46 -10.76 18.16
C ASP A 34 9.79 -11.22 17.52
N GLY A 35 10.86 -10.41 17.59
CA GLY A 35 12.18 -10.75 17.08
C GLY A 35 12.32 -10.79 15.56
N GLY A 36 11.23 -10.67 14.80
CA GLY A 36 11.21 -10.80 13.36
C GLY A 36 11.82 -9.61 12.59
N PRO A 37 11.76 -9.61 11.24
CA PRO A 37 12.32 -8.53 10.42
C PRO A 37 11.58 -7.21 10.64
N VAL A 38 12.33 -6.10 10.64
CA VAL A 38 11.79 -4.75 10.83
C VAL A 38 10.96 -4.30 9.64
N PHE A 39 11.41 -4.61 8.43
CA PHE A 39 10.77 -4.20 7.19
C PHE A 39 10.02 -5.35 6.53
N TYR A 40 8.90 -4.98 5.90
CA TYR A 40 8.11 -5.81 5.01
C TYR A 40 8.14 -5.22 3.61
N LYS A 41 8.27 -6.08 2.59
CA LYS A 41 8.29 -5.69 1.19
C LYS A 41 7.08 -6.28 0.48
N SER A 42 6.09 -5.46 0.19
CA SER A 42 4.91 -5.87 -0.58
C SER A 42 5.17 -5.74 -2.07
N GLU A 43 4.93 -6.80 -2.84
CA GLU A 43 4.98 -6.71 -4.31
C GLU A 43 3.78 -5.90 -4.82
N ARG A 44 4.05 -4.96 -5.68
CA ARG A 44 3.06 -4.06 -6.28
C ARG A 44 3.37 -3.85 -7.76
N ILE A 45 2.35 -3.43 -8.52
CA ILE A 45 2.52 -3.09 -9.93
C ILE A 45 2.74 -1.58 -10.04
N GLY A 46 3.82 -1.21 -10.68
CA GLY A 46 4.23 0.17 -10.92
C GLY A 46 3.96 0.62 -12.35
N ARG A 47 4.69 1.67 -12.76
CA ARG A 47 4.55 2.27 -14.08
C ARG A 47 4.80 1.27 -15.19
N TYR A 48 3.95 1.29 -16.20
CA TYR A 48 3.96 0.40 -17.37
C TYR A 48 3.81 -1.10 -17.04
N GLY A 49 3.22 -1.43 -15.90
CA GLY A 49 3.01 -2.82 -15.49
C GLY A 49 4.24 -3.49 -14.86
N ASN A 50 5.33 -2.76 -14.63
CA ASN A 50 6.54 -3.31 -14.03
C ASN A 50 6.33 -3.59 -12.54
N PRO A 51 6.58 -4.81 -12.05
CA PRO A 51 6.48 -5.10 -10.63
C PRO A 51 7.63 -4.45 -9.86
N PHE A 52 7.33 -4.02 -8.64
CA PHE A 52 8.33 -3.50 -7.71
C PHE A 52 8.00 -3.88 -6.28
N LYS A 53 9.01 -3.82 -5.40
CA LYS A 53 8.85 -4.08 -3.97
C LYS A 53 8.64 -2.77 -3.22
N MET A 54 7.44 -2.59 -2.68
CA MET A 54 7.07 -1.44 -1.87
C MET A 54 7.49 -1.67 -0.42
N TRP A 55 8.31 -0.78 0.11
CA TRP A 55 8.84 -0.85 1.46
C TRP A 55 7.82 -0.36 2.50
N LYS A 56 7.68 -1.13 3.59
CA LYS A 56 6.88 -0.76 4.76
C LYS A 56 7.57 -1.23 6.03
N PHE A 57 7.26 -0.64 7.18
CA PHE A 57 7.51 -1.30 8.45
C PHE A 57 6.58 -2.50 8.60
N ARG A 58 7.10 -3.58 9.16
CA ARG A 58 6.30 -4.76 9.44
C ARG A 58 5.33 -4.47 10.59
N SER A 59 4.06 -4.67 10.35
CA SER A 59 2.96 -4.42 11.28
C SER A 59 2.17 -5.67 11.65
N MET A 60 2.55 -6.81 11.11
CA MET A 60 1.94 -8.12 11.37
C MET A 60 2.99 -9.11 11.86
N TYR A 61 2.55 -10.17 12.54
CA TYR A 61 3.40 -11.30 12.93
C TYR A 61 4.04 -11.96 11.71
N VAL A 62 5.16 -12.69 11.91
CA VAL A 62 5.93 -13.30 10.80
C VAL A 62 5.09 -14.32 10.02
N ASP A 63 4.20 -15.02 10.68
CA ASP A 63 3.31 -16.07 10.12
C ASP A 63 1.96 -15.53 9.62
N ALA A 64 1.81 -14.21 9.47
CA ALA A 64 0.53 -13.57 9.13
C ALA A 64 -0.05 -14.06 7.80
N ASP A 65 0.80 -14.28 6.79
CA ASP A 65 0.34 -14.67 5.45
C ASP A 65 -0.23 -16.10 5.44
N SER A 66 0.30 -17.02 6.25
CA SER A 66 -0.20 -18.39 6.34
C SER A 66 -1.58 -18.51 6.99
N LYS A 67 -1.99 -17.50 7.76
CA LYS A 67 -3.30 -17.46 8.47
C LYS A 67 -4.41 -16.79 7.67
N VAL A 68 -4.12 -16.24 6.49
CA VAL A 68 -5.12 -15.49 5.69
C VAL A 68 -6.30 -16.36 5.29
N GLU A 69 -6.02 -17.55 4.75
CA GLU A 69 -7.06 -18.46 4.25
C GLU A 69 -7.95 -18.99 5.36
N GLU A 70 -7.36 -19.33 6.51
CA GLU A 70 -8.09 -19.80 7.69
C GLU A 70 -9.03 -18.72 8.22
N LEU A 71 -8.49 -17.50 8.44
CA LEU A 71 -9.27 -16.36 8.91
C LEU A 71 -10.36 -15.93 7.93
N ALA A 72 -10.10 -16.00 6.63
CA ALA A 72 -11.10 -15.69 5.60
C ALA A 72 -12.26 -16.68 5.66
N LYS A 73 -11.99 -17.98 5.80
CA LYS A 73 -13.01 -19.03 5.94
C LYS A 73 -13.82 -18.87 7.24
N GLU A 74 -13.14 -18.67 8.37
CA GLU A 74 -13.80 -18.50 9.67
C GLU A 74 -14.75 -17.30 9.73
N ASN A 75 -14.42 -16.22 9.01
CA ASN A 75 -15.21 -14.99 9.01
C ASN A 75 -16.10 -14.81 7.78
N ASN A 76 -16.21 -15.82 6.90
CA ASN A 76 -16.96 -15.75 5.64
C ASN A 76 -16.60 -14.54 4.77
N ILE A 77 -15.30 -14.20 4.71
CA ILE A 77 -14.77 -13.08 3.92
C ILE A 77 -14.13 -13.64 2.65
N ASP A 78 -14.45 -13.06 1.49
CA ASP A 78 -13.76 -13.37 0.24
C ASP A 78 -12.27 -13.03 0.38
N LEU A 79 -11.40 -13.98 0.05
CA LEU A 79 -9.94 -13.80 0.07
C LEU A 79 -9.49 -12.55 -0.69
N PHE A 80 -10.15 -12.25 -1.79
CA PHE A 80 -9.87 -11.08 -2.62
C PHE A 80 -10.17 -9.75 -1.91
N LEU A 81 -11.20 -9.73 -1.06
CA LEU A 81 -11.64 -8.56 -0.29
C LEU A 81 -11.20 -8.63 1.17
N PHE A 82 -10.27 -9.52 1.50
CA PHE A 82 -9.88 -9.77 2.89
C PHE A 82 -9.40 -8.50 3.60
N LYS A 83 -10.29 -7.93 4.41
CA LYS A 83 -10.02 -6.78 5.26
C LYS A 83 -10.82 -6.91 6.55
N MET A 84 -10.14 -7.06 7.67
CA MET A 84 -10.75 -7.11 8.99
C MET A 84 -10.46 -5.83 9.76
N LYS A 85 -11.48 -5.33 10.50
CA LYS A 85 -11.32 -4.15 11.36
C LYS A 85 -10.35 -4.44 12.52
N ASP A 86 -10.50 -5.61 13.15
CA ASP A 86 -9.66 -6.09 14.23
C ASP A 86 -8.92 -7.36 13.80
N ASP A 87 -7.95 -7.20 12.92
CA ASP A 87 -7.15 -8.29 12.37
C ASP A 87 -6.20 -8.86 13.45
N PRO A 88 -6.35 -10.12 13.87
CA PRO A 88 -5.54 -10.73 14.94
C PRO A 88 -4.06 -10.89 14.55
N ARG A 89 -3.75 -10.80 13.26
CA ARG A 89 -2.38 -10.89 12.75
C ARG A 89 -1.56 -9.62 12.99
N VAL A 90 -2.24 -8.51 13.33
CA VAL A 90 -1.60 -7.22 13.57
C VAL A 90 -1.03 -7.18 14.98
N THR A 91 0.27 -6.90 15.11
CA THR A 91 0.96 -6.77 16.40
C THR A 91 0.51 -5.52 17.16
N ARG A 92 0.84 -5.37 18.44
CA ARG A 92 0.50 -4.16 19.22
C ARG A 92 1.21 -2.94 18.65
N VAL A 93 2.51 -3.05 18.37
CA VAL A 93 3.30 -2.00 17.69
C VAL A 93 2.73 -1.75 16.31
N GLY A 94 2.39 -2.81 15.58
CA GLY A 94 1.75 -2.74 14.26
C GLY A 94 0.47 -1.93 14.26
N ARG A 95 -0.37 -2.08 15.27
CA ARG A 95 -1.62 -1.32 15.45
C ARG A 95 -1.35 0.19 15.59
N PHE A 96 -0.35 0.53 16.38
CA PHE A 96 0.05 1.92 16.56
C PHE A 96 0.61 2.55 15.29
N ILE A 97 1.59 1.89 14.63
CA ILE A 97 2.22 2.44 13.42
C ILE A 97 1.25 2.53 12.23
N ARG A 98 0.26 1.62 12.13
CA ARG A 98 -0.84 1.72 11.14
C ARG A 98 -1.78 2.89 11.43
N LYS A 99 -2.16 3.09 12.68
CA LYS A 99 -3.03 4.20 13.08
C LYS A 99 -2.40 5.56 12.79
N THR A 100 -1.09 5.67 12.92
CA THR A 100 -0.31 6.89 12.67
C THR A 100 0.25 6.96 11.24
N SER A 101 0.03 5.94 10.42
CA SER A 101 0.59 5.78 9.07
C SER A 101 2.13 5.79 9.01
N ILE A 102 2.80 5.60 10.15
CA ILE A 102 4.26 5.51 10.23
C ILE A 102 4.78 4.29 9.47
N ASP A 103 3.99 3.23 9.39
CA ASP A 103 4.33 2.00 8.66
C ASP A 103 4.57 2.25 7.16
N GLU A 104 4.05 3.33 6.59
CA GLU A 104 4.21 3.67 5.18
C GLU A 104 5.40 4.60 4.87
N PHE A 105 6.04 5.21 5.88
CA PHE A 105 7.18 6.11 5.65
C PHE A 105 8.37 5.47 4.92
N PRO A 106 8.70 4.18 5.06
CA PRO A 106 9.76 3.55 4.27
C PRO A 106 9.51 3.61 2.75
N GLN A 107 8.28 3.91 2.27
CA GLN A 107 8.00 4.12 0.85
C GLN A 107 8.75 5.33 0.26
N PHE A 108 9.24 6.26 1.08
CA PHE A 108 10.11 7.33 0.61
C PHE A 108 11.45 6.80 0.04
N ILE A 109 11.89 5.60 0.45
CA ILE A 109 13.00 4.87 -0.20
C ILE A 109 12.62 4.53 -1.65
N ASN A 110 11.37 4.12 -1.88
CA ASN A 110 10.85 3.85 -3.23
C ASN A 110 10.77 5.15 -4.08
N SER A 111 10.46 6.26 -3.46
CA SER A 111 10.49 7.56 -4.13
C SER A 111 11.93 7.98 -4.49
N LEU A 112 12.90 7.76 -3.60
CA LEU A 112 14.32 8.01 -3.86
C LEU A 112 14.86 7.17 -5.02
N ASN A 113 14.58 5.89 -5.06
CA ASN A 113 15.06 5.01 -6.14
C ASN A 113 14.26 5.12 -7.44
N GLY A 114 13.15 5.89 -7.45
CA GLY A 114 12.35 6.21 -8.62
C GLY A 114 11.31 5.18 -9.01
N THR A 115 11.09 4.14 -8.23
CA THR A 115 9.98 3.19 -8.44
C THR A 115 8.64 3.80 -8.04
N MET A 116 8.65 4.78 -7.12
CA MET A 116 7.51 5.61 -6.74
C MET A 116 7.83 7.11 -6.93
N SER A 117 6.83 7.94 -6.72
CA SER A 117 6.89 9.39 -6.60
C SER A 117 6.23 9.79 -5.29
N ILE A 118 6.43 11.02 -4.81
CA ILE A 118 5.70 11.51 -3.63
C ILE A 118 4.20 11.55 -3.92
N VAL A 119 3.81 12.12 -5.06
CA VAL A 119 2.42 12.24 -5.50
C VAL A 119 2.16 11.37 -6.72
N GLY A 120 1.18 10.48 -6.61
CA GLY A 120 0.78 9.60 -7.70
C GLY A 120 -0.38 8.68 -7.29
N PRO A 121 -0.88 7.85 -8.21
CA PRO A 121 -1.90 6.87 -7.90
C PRO A 121 -1.37 5.80 -6.93
N ARG A 122 -2.27 5.21 -6.13
CA ARG A 122 -1.89 4.10 -5.22
C ARG A 122 -1.45 2.89 -6.06
N PRO A 123 -0.30 2.26 -5.73
CA PRO A 123 0.17 1.09 -6.47
C PRO A 123 -0.77 -0.10 -6.23
N PRO A 124 -1.37 -0.67 -7.29
CA PRO A 124 -2.27 -1.82 -7.17
C PRO A 124 -1.52 -3.12 -6.89
N LEU A 125 -2.24 -4.12 -6.36
CA LEU A 125 -1.82 -5.50 -6.38
C LEU A 125 -1.92 -6.07 -7.81
N ARG A 126 -1.13 -7.10 -8.13
CA ARG A 126 -1.16 -7.80 -9.42
C ARG A 126 -2.55 -8.31 -9.76
N GLU A 127 -3.22 -8.93 -8.81
CA GLU A 127 -4.57 -9.49 -8.94
C GLU A 127 -5.61 -8.46 -9.40
N TYR A 128 -5.51 -7.20 -8.89
CA TYR A 128 -6.41 -6.12 -9.33
C TYR A 128 -6.14 -5.70 -10.76
N VAL A 129 -4.88 -5.65 -11.18
CA VAL A 129 -4.50 -5.28 -12.55
C VAL A 129 -4.97 -6.33 -13.54
N GLU A 130 -4.82 -7.61 -13.20
CA GLU A 130 -5.25 -8.75 -14.02
C GLU A 130 -6.78 -8.84 -14.14
N ARG A 131 -7.48 -8.54 -13.03
CA ARG A 131 -8.95 -8.61 -13.00
C ARG A 131 -9.63 -7.39 -13.66
N PHE A 132 -8.99 -6.22 -13.62
CA PHE A 132 -9.54 -4.95 -14.13
C PHE A 132 -8.56 -4.21 -15.05
N PRO A 133 -8.10 -4.82 -16.16
CA PRO A 133 -7.05 -4.24 -17.00
C PRO A 133 -7.44 -2.90 -17.62
N ALA A 134 -8.70 -2.72 -18.00
CA ALA A 134 -9.18 -1.47 -18.58
C ALA A 134 -9.04 -0.28 -17.61
N VAL A 135 -9.41 -0.47 -16.34
CA VAL A 135 -9.30 0.55 -15.27
C VAL A 135 -7.84 0.90 -15.03
N TYR A 136 -6.97 -0.10 -14.90
CA TYR A 136 -5.56 0.12 -14.57
C TYR A 136 -4.71 0.55 -15.76
N SER A 137 -5.16 0.39 -17.00
CA SER A 137 -4.41 0.82 -18.20
C SER A 137 -4.01 2.29 -18.17
N GLN A 138 -4.85 3.17 -17.63
CA GLN A 138 -4.57 4.59 -17.47
C GLN A 138 -3.72 4.87 -16.22
N VAL A 139 -4.01 4.22 -15.12
CA VAL A 139 -3.30 4.37 -13.84
C VAL A 139 -1.84 4.01 -13.99
N LEU A 140 -1.54 2.92 -14.71
CA LEU A 140 -0.19 2.41 -14.92
C LEU A 140 0.67 3.26 -15.87
N LYS A 141 0.12 4.27 -16.55
CA LYS A 141 0.93 5.25 -17.31
C LYS A 141 1.73 6.18 -16.40
N SER A 142 1.31 6.33 -15.15
CA SER A 142 1.94 7.17 -14.15
C SER A 142 2.79 6.37 -13.16
N ARG A 143 3.79 7.02 -12.54
CA ARG A 143 4.45 6.43 -11.37
C ARG A 143 3.49 6.42 -10.19
N PRO A 144 3.43 5.30 -9.43
CA PRO A 144 2.66 5.27 -8.20
C PRO A 144 3.21 6.27 -7.18
N GLY A 145 2.33 6.78 -6.31
CA GLY A 145 2.66 7.76 -5.29
C GLY A 145 2.67 7.19 -3.88
N VAL A 146 3.49 7.78 -3.02
CA VAL A 146 3.42 7.60 -1.56
C VAL A 146 2.14 8.24 -1.04
N THR A 147 1.75 9.39 -1.61
CA THR A 147 0.50 10.09 -1.37
C THR A 147 -0.23 10.38 -2.67
N GLY A 148 -1.54 10.56 -2.62
CA GLY A 148 -2.35 10.87 -3.81
C GLY A 148 -3.77 11.24 -3.47
N LEU A 149 -4.55 11.63 -4.48
CA LEU A 149 -5.96 11.99 -4.33
C LEU A 149 -6.79 10.84 -3.73
N ALA A 150 -6.45 9.60 -4.09
CA ALA A 150 -7.09 8.40 -3.55
C ALA A 150 -6.86 8.17 -2.05
N THR A 151 -5.82 8.77 -1.48
CA THR A 151 -5.54 8.71 -0.04
C THR A 151 -6.37 9.73 0.75
N ARG A 152 -6.88 10.77 0.07
CA ARG A 152 -7.67 11.86 0.67
C ARG A 152 -9.17 11.73 0.43
N ALA A 153 -9.59 11.16 -0.72
CA ALA A 153 -11.00 10.95 -0.98
C ALA A 153 -11.53 9.85 -0.06
N SER A 154 -12.66 10.11 0.57
CA SER A 154 -13.36 9.07 1.31
C SER A 154 -13.62 7.90 0.37
N PHE A 155 -13.43 6.68 0.85
CA PHE A 155 -13.57 5.45 0.05
C PHE A 155 -14.90 5.40 -0.74
N GLY A 156 -15.95 6.10 -0.26
CA GLY A 156 -17.23 6.23 -0.92
C GLY A 156 -17.22 7.01 -2.25
N GLU A 157 -16.56 8.18 -2.30
CA GLU A 157 -16.56 9.01 -3.53
C GLU A 157 -15.78 8.36 -4.69
N ILE A 158 -14.67 7.68 -4.37
CA ILE A 158 -13.89 6.95 -5.38
C ILE A 158 -14.67 5.72 -5.85
N THR A 159 -15.35 5.05 -4.93
CA THR A 159 -16.14 3.85 -5.24
C THR A 159 -17.29 4.19 -6.19
N GLU A 160 -18.04 5.27 -5.97
CA GLU A 160 -19.14 5.68 -6.84
C GLU A 160 -18.69 6.01 -8.27
N ARG A 161 -17.62 6.80 -8.43
CA ARG A 161 -17.05 7.11 -9.75
C ARG A 161 -16.47 5.87 -10.44
N THR A 162 -15.78 5.04 -9.69
CA THR A 162 -15.19 3.80 -10.22
C THR A 162 -16.27 2.80 -10.56
N LEU A 163 -17.32 2.67 -9.74
CA LEU A 163 -18.47 1.82 -10.01
C LEU A 163 -19.27 2.30 -11.24
N ALA A 164 -19.44 3.61 -11.41
CA ALA A 164 -20.09 4.16 -12.61
C ALA A 164 -19.31 3.82 -13.89
N THR A 165 -17.98 3.94 -13.85
CA THR A 165 -17.10 3.56 -14.96
C THR A 165 -17.13 2.05 -15.24
N LEU A 166 -17.06 1.24 -14.18
CA LEU A 166 -17.10 -0.22 -14.29
C LEU A 166 -18.47 -0.71 -14.82
N ARG A 167 -19.57 -0.12 -14.37
CA ARG A 167 -20.91 -0.44 -14.89
C ARG A 167 -21.05 -0.12 -16.38
N ALA A 168 -20.40 0.96 -16.85
CA ALA A 168 -20.41 1.35 -18.25
C ALA A 168 -19.53 0.42 -19.12
N GLU A 169 -18.40 -0.05 -18.61
CA GLU A 169 -17.42 -0.86 -19.35
C GLU A 169 -17.63 -2.37 -19.22
N CYS A 170 -18.32 -2.83 -18.17
CA CYS A 170 -18.59 -4.25 -17.91
C CYS A 170 -20.07 -4.49 -17.60
N PRO A 171 -20.98 -4.33 -18.59
CA PRO A 171 -22.41 -4.57 -18.41
C PRO A 171 -22.65 -6.04 -18.09
N GLY A 172 -23.27 -6.33 -16.95
CA GLY A 172 -23.60 -7.69 -16.50
C GLY A 172 -22.82 -8.17 -15.24
N TRP A 173 -22.01 -7.31 -14.66
CA TRP A 173 -21.36 -7.59 -13.38
C TRP A 173 -22.24 -7.12 -12.21
N ASP A 174 -22.38 -7.98 -11.20
CA ASP A 174 -23.08 -7.64 -9.95
C ASP A 174 -22.11 -6.91 -9.02
N TYR A 175 -22.31 -5.58 -8.89
CA TYR A 175 -21.49 -4.69 -8.08
C TYR A 175 -22.11 -4.46 -6.68
N GLN A 176 -22.59 -5.52 -6.03
CA GLN A 176 -23.09 -5.43 -4.65
C GLN A 176 -21.99 -5.19 -3.63
#